data_4ea8fdcee64a84888ae224d6f47ae98c
#
_entry.id   4ea8fdcee64a84888ae224d6f47ae98c
#
_cell.length_a   1.000
_cell.length_b   1.000
_cell.length_c   1.000
_cell.angle_alpha   90.00
_cell.angle_beta   90.00
_cell.angle_gamma   90.00
#
_symmetry.space_group_name_H-M   'P 1'
#
loop_
_entity.id
_entity.type
_entity.pdbx_description
1 polymer ?
#
loop_
_entity_poly.entity_id
_entity_poly.type
_entity_poly.pdbx_seq_one_letter_code
_entity_poly.pdbx_strand_id
1 'polypeptide(L)'
;MAKAKTVFFCKECGYESAKWLGQCPGCRAWNSFTEEPVMQIKQKGSITGTATEVKPLPLNKVSLDKEERTLIGINEFDRVLGGGIVKGSLVLVGGDPGIGKSTLLLQMCREISAKHKVLYISGEESAQQIKMRADRLGDFSGEVLLLSETNLDLIENSLEKEKPEVVIIDSIQTMYREEVGAAPGSVSQVREATASLMRLAKGKEISIFIVGHVTKEGTVAGPRMLEHMVLILPPRAKTLVPLLFSVPISANHSQPLLMICGTLA
;
A
#
# COMPACT_ATOMS: atom_id res chain seq x y z
N MET A 1 -35.16 12.98 5.59
CA MET A 1 -34.18 11.90 5.73
C MET A 1 -33.74 11.47 4.32
N ALA A 2 -32.52 11.77 3.90
CA ALA A 2 -32.01 11.37 2.60
C ALA A 2 -31.82 9.83 2.62
N LYS A 3 -32.44 9.11 1.68
CA LYS A 3 -32.24 7.66 1.51
C LYS A 3 -30.75 7.43 1.20
N ALA A 4 -30.06 6.64 2.02
CA ALA A 4 -28.73 6.16 1.71
C ALA A 4 -28.80 5.41 0.36
N LYS A 5 -27.98 5.82 -0.60
CA LYS A 5 -27.91 5.18 -1.90
C LYS A 5 -27.02 3.95 -1.74
N THR A 6 -27.57 2.78 -1.89
CA THR A 6 -26.84 1.52 -1.83
C THR A 6 -26.19 1.24 -3.17
N VAL A 7 -24.94 0.82 -3.15
CA VAL A 7 -24.16 0.41 -4.31
C VAL A 7 -23.57 -0.96 -4.05
N PHE A 8 -23.47 -1.76 -5.08
CA PHE A 8 -22.94 -3.12 -5.03
C PHE A 8 -21.53 -3.14 -5.61
N PHE A 9 -20.56 -3.63 -4.83
CA PHE A 9 -19.18 -3.79 -5.28
C PHE A 9 -18.82 -5.26 -5.43
N CYS A 10 -18.15 -5.59 -6.52
CA CYS A 10 -17.57 -6.91 -6.70
C CYS A 10 -16.37 -7.07 -5.76
N LYS A 11 -16.37 -8.08 -4.88
CA LYS A 11 -15.28 -8.37 -3.94
C LYS A 11 -13.95 -8.69 -4.63
N GLU A 12 -14.04 -9.26 -5.86
CA GLU A 12 -12.86 -9.71 -6.59
C GLU A 12 -12.16 -8.58 -7.36
N CYS A 13 -12.93 -7.72 -8.04
CA CYS A 13 -12.34 -6.73 -8.94
C CYS A 13 -12.75 -5.28 -8.64
N GLY A 14 -13.61 -5.05 -7.64
CA GLY A 14 -14.09 -3.71 -7.30
C GLY A 14 -15.06 -3.09 -8.30
N TYR A 15 -15.57 -3.87 -9.28
CA TYR A 15 -16.57 -3.36 -10.22
C TYR A 15 -17.80 -2.87 -9.46
N GLU A 16 -18.22 -1.63 -9.76
CA GLU A 16 -19.35 -0.97 -9.11
C GLU A 16 -20.63 -1.14 -9.93
N SER A 17 -21.73 -1.49 -9.28
CA SER A 17 -23.04 -1.61 -9.89
C SER A 17 -24.12 -0.99 -9.00
N ALA A 18 -25.09 -0.33 -9.61
CA ALA A 18 -26.28 0.16 -8.91
C ALA A 18 -27.25 -0.96 -8.49
N LYS A 19 -27.03 -2.19 -8.98
CA LYS A 19 -27.88 -3.37 -8.72
C LYS A 19 -26.97 -4.57 -8.45
N TRP A 20 -27.46 -5.48 -7.63
CA TRP A 20 -26.82 -6.78 -7.47
C TRP A 20 -26.85 -7.56 -8.79
N LEU A 21 -25.70 -8.10 -9.20
CA LEU A 21 -25.55 -8.91 -10.40
C LEU A 21 -25.07 -10.30 -10.01
N GLY A 22 -25.65 -11.34 -10.58
CA GLY A 22 -25.23 -12.72 -10.32
C GLY A 22 -23.81 -13.00 -10.80
N GLN A 23 -23.40 -12.39 -11.91
CA GLN A 23 -22.05 -12.47 -12.47
C GLN A 23 -21.48 -11.07 -12.67
N CYS A 24 -20.22 -10.87 -12.28
CA CYS A 24 -19.54 -9.60 -12.45
C CYS A 24 -19.15 -9.38 -13.94
N PRO A 25 -19.54 -8.24 -14.56
CA PRO A 25 -19.13 -7.93 -15.93
C PRO A 25 -17.62 -7.70 -16.07
N GLY A 26 -16.95 -7.25 -15.01
CA GLY A 26 -15.53 -6.95 -15.02
C GLY A 26 -14.63 -8.18 -14.95
N CYS A 27 -14.83 -9.05 -13.96
CA CYS A 27 -13.98 -10.23 -13.74
C CYS A 27 -14.68 -11.58 -14.00
N ARG A 28 -15.98 -11.56 -14.31
CA ARG A 28 -16.83 -12.75 -14.55
C ARG A 28 -17.01 -13.68 -13.34
N ALA A 29 -16.61 -13.25 -12.16
CA ALA A 29 -16.85 -14.00 -10.92
C ALA A 29 -18.34 -14.06 -10.61
N TRP A 30 -18.81 -15.21 -10.13
CA TRP A 30 -20.19 -15.42 -9.72
C TRP A 30 -20.37 -15.10 -8.24
N ASN A 31 -21.54 -14.54 -7.88
CA ASN A 31 -21.94 -14.25 -6.50
C ASN A 31 -20.91 -13.41 -5.72
N SER A 32 -20.18 -12.56 -6.42
CA SER A 32 -19.07 -11.77 -5.87
C SER A 32 -19.47 -10.37 -5.41
N PHE A 33 -20.73 -9.97 -5.57
CA PHE A 33 -21.17 -8.63 -5.16
C PHE A 33 -21.50 -8.57 -3.67
N THR A 34 -21.04 -7.49 -3.03
CA THR A 34 -21.43 -7.09 -1.68
C THR A 34 -22.12 -5.74 -1.72
N GLU A 35 -23.12 -5.58 -0.85
CA GLU A 35 -23.84 -4.33 -0.70
C GLU A 35 -23.07 -3.41 0.25
N GLU A 36 -22.78 -2.20 -0.18
CA GLU A 36 -22.15 -1.18 0.66
C GLU A 36 -22.99 0.11 0.63
N PRO A 37 -23.29 0.70 1.80
CA PRO A 37 -23.94 2.00 1.85
C PRO A 37 -22.95 3.08 1.40
N VAL A 38 -23.28 3.78 0.32
CA VAL A 38 -22.51 4.95 -0.12
C VAL A 38 -23.18 6.20 0.42
N MET A 39 -22.59 6.83 1.39
CA MET A 39 -22.94 8.21 1.70
C MET A 39 -22.45 9.07 0.55
N GLN A 40 -23.36 9.89 -0.02
CA GLN A 40 -22.93 10.89 -1.00
C GLN A 40 -21.89 11.78 -0.35
N ILE A 41 -20.65 11.64 -0.77
CA ILE A 41 -19.60 12.58 -0.43
C ILE A 41 -20.08 13.92 -1.04
N LYS A 42 -20.65 14.78 -0.20
CA LYS A 42 -20.69 16.19 -0.54
C LYS A 42 -19.24 16.57 -0.69
N GLN A 43 -18.79 16.82 -1.90
CA GLN A 43 -17.52 17.47 -2.17
C GLN A 43 -17.51 18.78 -1.38
N LYS A 44 -17.12 18.71 -0.13
CA LYS A 44 -16.79 19.86 0.69
C LYS A 44 -15.42 20.33 0.21
N GLY A 45 -15.46 21.39 -0.54
CA GLY A 45 -14.30 22.22 -0.78
C GLY A 45 -13.24 21.51 -1.62
N SER A 46 -13.21 21.81 -2.90
CA SER A 46 -11.95 21.92 -3.60
C SER A 46 -10.92 22.43 -2.57
N ILE A 47 -9.91 21.63 -2.28
CA ILE A 47 -8.69 22.15 -1.70
C ILE A 47 -8.24 23.20 -2.71
N THR A 48 -8.45 24.48 -2.36
CA THR A 48 -7.83 25.61 -3.03
C THR A 48 -6.35 25.66 -2.61
N GLY A 49 -5.66 24.56 -2.75
CA GLY A 49 -4.26 24.62 -3.11
C GLY A 49 -4.27 25.18 -4.53
N THR A 50 -3.64 26.30 -4.74
CA THR A 50 -3.37 26.88 -6.05
C THR A 50 -2.96 25.73 -6.97
N ALA A 51 -3.90 25.29 -7.81
CA ALA A 51 -3.60 24.36 -8.86
C ALA A 51 -2.57 25.07 -9.72
N THR A 52 -1.31 24.80 -9.48
CA THR A 52 -0.25 25.23 -10.38
C THR A 52 -0.62 24.58 -11.69
N GLU A 53 -0.95 25.39 -12.69
CA GLU A 53 -1.35 24.93 -14.01
C GLU A 53 -0.21 24.09 -14.56
N VAL A 54 -0.30 22.78 -14.42
CA VAL A 54 0.72 21.84 -14.90
C VAL A 54 0.60 21.84 -16.42
N LYS A 55 1.49 22.56 -17.10
CA LYS A 55 1.55 22.56 -18.57
C LYS A 55 2.21 21.28 -19.04
N PRO A 56 1.66 20.61 -20.06
CA PRO A 56 2.30 19.44 -20.63
C PRO A 56 3.67 19.83 -21.18
N LEU A 57 4.70 19.06 -20.84
CA LEU A 57 6.06 19.24 -21.31
C LEU A 57 6.34 18.21 -22.42
N PRO A 58 7.00 18.58 -23.52
CA PRO A 58 7.50 17.63 -24.49
C PRO A 58 8.50 16.67 -23.83
N LEU A 59 8.42 15.38 -24.17
CA LEU A 59 9.26 14.32 -23.57
C LEU A 59 10.76 14.64 -23.63
N ASN A 60 11.23 15.25 -24.71
CA ASN A 60 12.63 15.65 -24.91
C ASN A 60 13.09 16.84 -24.04
N LYS A 61 12.14 17.50 -23.35
CA LYS A 61 12.42 18.59 -22.40
C LYS A 61 12.30 18.13 -20.93
N VAL A 62 11.92 16.88 -20.70
CA VAL A 62 11.93 16.30 -19.37
C VAL A 62 13.39 16.01 -19.03
N SER A 63 13.94 16.73 -18.05
CA SER A 63 15.25 16.42 -17.50
C SER A 63 15.17 15.08 -16.77
N LEU A 64 15.96 14.13 -17.21
CA LEU A 64 16.24 12.94 -16.41
C LEU A 64 17.31 13.34 -15.38
N ASP A 65 16.92 14.10 -14.37
CA ASP A 65 17.72 14.14 -13.16
C ASP A 65 17.83 12.67 -12.70
N LYS A 66 19.06 12.21 -12.46
CA LYS A 66 19.31 10.83 -12.06
C LYS A 66 18.35 10.51 -10.93
N GLU A 67 17.38 9.67 -11.22
CA GLU A 67 16.43 9.18 -10.22
C GLU A 67 17.25 8.53 -9.10
N GLU A 68 17.52 9.30 -8.04
CA GLU A 68 18.28 8.80 -6.89
C GLU A 68 17.47 7.69 -6.23
N ARG A 69 17.95 6.47 -6.38
CA ARG A 69 17.36 5.31 -5.73
C ARG A 69 18.02 5.09 -4.38
N THR A 70 17.21 4.99 -3.36
CA THR A 70 17.69 4.64 -2.02
C THR A 70 17.84 3.14 -1.92
N LEU A 71 19.08 2.67 -1.76
CA LEU A 71 19.35 1.25 -1.48
C LEU A 71 18.87 0.89 -0.09
N ILE A 72 18.14 -0.22 0.01
CA ILE A 72 17.69 -0.80 1.28
C ILE A 72 18.86 -1.52 1.97
N GLY A 73 19.76 -2.13 1.18
CA GLY A 73 20.83 -2.96 1.69
C GLY A 73 20.44 -4.45 1.79
N ILE A 74 19.23 -4.80 1.37
CA ILE A 74 18.78 -6.18 1.19
C ILE A 74 18.80 -6.47 -0.30
N ASN A 75 19.85 -7.13 -0.77
CA ASN A 75 20.15 -7.29 -2.21
C ASN A 75 18.95 -7.75 -3.05
N GLU A 76 18.19 -8.73 -2.56
CA GLU A 76 17.06 -9.26 -3.31
C GLU A 76 15.88 -8.28 -3.31
N PHE A 77 15.70 -7.51 -2.24
CA PHE A 77 14.69 -6.48 -2.18
C PHE A 77 15.03 -5.33 -3.15
N ASP A 78 16.27 -4.86 -3.13
CA ASP A 78 16.77 -3.84 -4.06
C ASP A 78 16.63 -4.32 -5.51
N ARG A 79 16.95 -5.59 -5.80
CA ARG A 79 16.79 -6.18 -7.13
C ARG A 79 15.34 -6.14 -7.61
N VAL A 80 14.39 -6.51 -6.76
CA VAL A 80 12.95 -6.51 -7.10
C VAL A 80 12.45 -5.09 -7.32
N LEU A 81 12.94 -4.11 -6.56
CA LEU A 81 12.62 -2.71 -6.73
C LEU A 81 13.34 -2.05 -7.94
N GLY A 82 14.13 -2.82 -8.68
CA GLY A 82 14.85 -2.31 -9.85
C GLY A 82 16.07 -1.45 -9.50
N GLY A 83 16.69 -1.71 -8.34
CA GLY A 83 17.90 -1.04 -7.87
C GLY A 83 17.68 -0.11 -6.67
N GLY A 84 16.59 -0.27 -5.93
CA GLY A 84 16.29 0.49 -4.72
C GLY A 84 14.98 1.25 -4.75
N ILE A 85 14.68 1.92 -3.66
CA ILE A 85 13.45 2.71 -3.47
C ILE A 85 13.49 3.97 -4.33
N VAL A 86 12.42 4.22 -5.08
CA VAL A 86 12.22 5.48 -5.81
C VAL A 86 11.40 6.44 -4.96
N LYS A 87 11.84 7.69 -4.87
CA LYS A 87 11.12 8.75 -4.15
C LYS A 87 9.71 8.93 -4.69
N GLY A 88 8.74 9.08 -3.78
CA GLY A 88 7.34 9.24 -4.18
C GLY A 88 6.68 7.97 -4.72
N SER A 89 7.32 6.81 -4.56
CA SER A 89 6.77 5.53 -4.99
C SER A 89 5.77 4.97 -3.99
N LEU A 90 4.79 4.19 -4.51
CA LEU A 90 3.89 3.37 -3.72
C LEU A 90 4.16 1.90 -4.03
N VAL A 91 4.57 1.14 -3.02
CA VAL A 91 4.95 -0.27 -3.14
C VAL A 91 3.96 -1.13 -2.38
N LEU A 92 3.37 -2.13 -3.03
CA LEU A 92 2.51 -3.11 -2.38
C LEU A 92 3.29 -4.38 -2.08
N VAL A 93 3.28 -4.79 -0.81
CA VAL A 93 3.83 -6.05 -0.33
C VAL A 93 2.68 -7.00 0.00
N GLY A 94 2.38 -7.90 -0.94
CA GLY A 94 1.31 -8.88 -0.83
C GLY A 94 1.82 -10.25 -0.38
N GLY A 95 0.93 -11.07 0.16
CA GLY A 95 1.22 -12.46 0.55
C GLY A 95 0.27 -12.98 1.62
N ASP A 96 0.30 -14.29 1.86
CA ASP A 96 -0.53 -14.94 2.86
C ASP A 96 -0.27 -14.40 4.28
N PRO A 97 -1.28 -14.43 5.17
CA PRO A 97 -1.07 -14.13 6.58
C PRO A 97 0.05 -15.01 7.17
N GLY A 98 0.92 -14.43 7.99
CA GLY A 98 2.00 -15.18 8.64
C GLY A 98 3.24 -15.48 7.79
N ILE A 99 3.28 -15.14 6.50
CA ILE A 99 4.45 -15.41 5.63
C ILE A 99 5.68 -14.53 5.95
N GLY A 100 5.54 -13.54 6.82
CA GLY A 100 6.67 -12.69 7.25
C GLY A 100 6.72 -11.30 6.62
N LYS A 101 5.65 -10.79 5.98
CA LYS A 101 5.61 -9.44 5.37
C LYS A 101 6.04 -8.34 6.34
N SER A 102 5.39 -8.26 7.49
CA SER A 102 5.69 -7.26 8.52
C SER A 102 7.11 -7.40 9.08
N THR A 103 7.64 -8.63 9.17
CA THR A 103 9.02 -8.88 9.60
C THR A 103 10.01 -8.38 8.56
N LEU A 104 9.76 -8.64 7.28
CA LEU A 104 10.57 -8.13 6.17
C LEU A 104 10.62 -6.60 6.15
N LEU A 105 9.45 -5.95 6.33
CA LEU A 105 9.39 -4.49 6.37
C LEU A 105 10.08 -3.90 7.59
N LEU A 106 10.03 -4.56 8.75
CA LEU A 106 10.82 -4.15 9.91
C LEU A 106 12.33 -4.31 9.68
N GLN A 107 12.77 -5.38 9.00
CA GLN A 107 14.18 -5.52 8.58
C GLN A 107 14.58 -4.38 7.64
N MET A 108 13.75 -4.06 6.66
CA MET A 108 13.97 -2.90 5.78
C MET A 108 14.09 -1.61 6.60
N CYS A 109 13.18 -1.36 7.55
CA CYS A 109 13.25 -0.18 8.43
C CYS A 109 14.57 -0.12 9.18
N ARG A 110 15.08 -1.25 9.71
CA ARG A 110 16.35 -1.32 10.39
C ARG A 110 17.51 -0.85 9.50
N GLU A 111 17.57 -1.36 8.27
CA GLU A 111 18.66 -1.04 7.34
C GLU A 111 18.64 0.44 6.89
N ILE A 112 17.45 1.00 6.62
CA ILE A 112 17.34 2.35 6.07
C ILE A 112 17.31 3.45 7.14
N SER A 113 16.93 3.13 8.39
CA SER A 113 16.73 4.13 9.45
C SER A 113 17.96 4.94 9.82
N ALA A 114 19.17 4.41 9.53
CA ALA A 114 20.42 5.15 9.75
C ALA A 114 20.55 6.43 8.92
N LYS A 115 19.84 6.49 7.78
CA LYS A 115 19.97 7.58 6.80
C LYS A 115 18.65 8.27 6.49
N HIS A 116 17.53 7.61 6.76
CA HIS A 116 16.21 8.07 6.39
C HIS A 116 15.25 8.03 7.58
N LYS A 117 14.43 9.05 7.73
CA LYS A 117 13.38 9.08 8.73
C LYS A 117 12.26 8.14 8.30
N VAL A 118 11.96 7.14 9.11
CA VAL A 118 10.98 6.10 8.84
C VAL A 118 9.80 6.22 9.80
N LEU A 119 8.57 6.11 9.28
CA LEU A 119 7.35 6.00 10.06
C LEU A 119 6.65 4.67 9.77
N TYR A 120 6.52 3.84 10.78
CA TYR A 120 5.80 2.57 10.72
C TYR A 120 4.41 2.74 11.32
N ILE A 121 3.38 2.55 10.53
CA ILE A 121 1.97 2.70 10.91
C ILE A 121 1.34 1.31 10.92
N SER A 122 0.79 0.92 12.06
CA SER A 122 0.10 -0.36 12.21
C SER A 122 -1.33 -0.18 12.67
N GLY A 123 -2.26 -0.84 11.98
CA GLY A 123 -3.64 -0.96 12.40
C GLY A 123 -3.98 -2.31 13.05
N GLU A 124 -3.04 -3.26 13.05
CA GLU A 124 -3.26 -4.61 13.58
C GLU A 124 -2.50 -4.87 14.88
N GLU A 125 -1.31 -4.31 15.02
CA GLU A 125 -0.43 -4.55 16.16
C GLU A 125 -0.21 -3.29 16.98
N SER A 126 -0.11 -3.45 18.29
CA SER A 126 0.29 -2.37 19.20
C SER A 126 1.79 -2.05 19.06
N ALA A 127 2.18 -0.84 19.46
CA ALA A 127 3.58 -0.43 19.45
C ALA A 127 4.49 -1.39 20.25
N GLN A 128 3.99 -1.97 21.37
CA GLN A 128 4.72 -2.96 22.15
C GLN A 128 4.96 -4.26 21.41
N GLN A 129 3.96 -4.75 20.64
CA GLN A 129 4.10 -5.97 19.84
C GLN A 129 5.13 -5.77 18.71
N ILE A 130 5.06 -4.62 18.03
CA ILE A 130 6.03 -4.25 17.01
C ILE A 130 7.44 -4.14 17.62
N LYS A 131 7.57 -3.50 18.79
CA LYS A 131 8.85 -3.38 19.51
C LYS A 131 9.43 -4.75 19.85
N MET A 132 8.64 -5.66 20.43
CA MET A 132 9.10 -7.03 20.73
C MET A 132 9.55 -7.79 19.48
N ARG A 133 8.95 -7.53 18.32
CA ARG A 133 9.37 -8.10 17.04
C ARG A 133 10.67 -7.46 16.55
N ALA A 134 10.78 -6.13 16.65
CA ALA A 134 11.97 -5.38 16.29
C ALA A 134 13.19 -5.84 17.10
N ASP A 135 13.03 -6.06 18.39
CA ASP A 135 14.13 -6.53 19.29
C ASP A 135 14.71 -7.88 18.87
N ARG A 136 13.93 -8.74 18.21
CA ARG A 136 14.42 -10.02 17.66
C ARG A 136 15.27 -9.85 16.41
N LEU A 137 15.14 -8.71 15.72
CA LEU A 137 15.89 -8.39 14.52
C LEU A 137 17.25 -7.75 14.81
N GLY A 138 17.50 -7.37 16.07
CA GLY A 138 18.71 -6.70 16.52
C GLY A 138 18.56 -5.18 16.59
N ASP A 139 19.67 -4.49 16.78
CA ASP A 139 19.68 -3.04 17.00
C ASP A 139 19.32 -2.27 15.71
N PHE A 140 18.58 -1.18 15.91
CA PHE A 140 18.27 -0.20 14.88
C PHE A 140 19.24 0.96 15.00
N SER A 141 19.94 1.28 13.92
CA SER A 141 20.97 2.32 13.90
C SER A 141 20.41 3.74 13.85
N GLY A 142 19.13 3.88 13.51
CA GLY A 142 18.42 5.16 13.42
C GLY A 142 17.06 5.12 14.07
N GLU A 143 16.34 6.23 13.95
CA GLU A 143 15.00 6.38 14.52
C GLU A 143 13.92 5.83 13.60
N VAL A 144 13.13 4.88 14.11
CA VAL A 144 11.90 4.41 13.50
C VAL A 144 10.73 4.83 14.37
N LEU A 145 9.91 5.76 13.87
CA LEU A 145 8.71 6.20 14.54
C LEU A 145 7.61 5.15 14.39
N LEU A 146 6.89 4.85 15.48
CA LEU A 146 5.76 3.92 15.46
C LEU A 146 4.46 4.69 15.71
N LEU A 147 3.44 4.41 14.90
CA LEU A 147 2.11 4.98 15.05
C LEU A 147 1.07 3.84 14.97
N SER A 148 0.30 3.66 16.05
CA SER A 148 -0.85 2.74 16.05
C SER A 148 -2.10 3.54 15.77
N GLU A 149 -2.46 3.64 14.47
CA GLU A 149 -3.59 4.43 13.98
C GLU A 149 -4.15 3.82 12.69
N THR A 150 -5.45 3.95 12.49
CA THR A 150 -6.18 3.44 11.33
C THR A 150 -6.97 4.50 10.58
N ASN A 151 -7.22 5.65 11.21
CA ASN A 151 -7.89 6.78 10.57
C ASN A 151 -6.89 7.54 9.66
N LEU A 152 -7.18 7.57 8.36
CA LEU A 152 -6.31 8.20 7.36
C LEU A 152 -6.11 9.70 7.58
N ASP A 153 -7.10 10.41 8.09
CA ASP A 153 -6.97 11.86 8.32
C ASP A 153 -5.97 12.16 9.46
N LEU A 154 -5.95 11.30 10.50
CA LEU A 154 -4.98 11.40 11.58
C LEU A 154 -3.58 10.98 11.11
N ILE A 155 -3.52 9.98 10.24
CA ILE A 155 -2.27 9.54 9.59
C ILE A 155 -1.71 10.68 8.73
N GLU A 156 -2.52 11.31 7.89
CA GLU A 156 -2.12 12.43 7.03
C GLU A 156 -1.56 13.60 7.86
N ASN A 157 -2.21 13.96 8.97
CA ASN A 157 -1.73 14.98 9.90
C ASN A 157 -0.36 14.60 10.51
N SER A 158 -0.17 13.32 10.85
CA SER A 158 1.11 12.82 11.39
C SER A 158 2.21 12.88 10.34
N LEU A 159 1.90 12.54 9.08
CA LEU A 159 2.84 12.66 7.96
C LEU A 159 3.28 14.11 7.71
N GLU A 160 2.35 15.07 7.86
CA GLU A 160 2.66 16.49 7.73
C GLU A 160 3.58 17.02 8.83
N LYS A 161 3.36 16.56 10.05
CA LYS A 161 4.13 16.95 11.22
C LYS A 161 5.52 16.32 11.22
N GLU A 162 5.59 15.01 11.02
CA GLU A 162 6.83 14.24 11.18
C GLU A 162 7.70 14.27 9.92
N LYS A 163 7.11 14.49 8.74
CA LYS A 163 7.80 14.54 7.43
C LYS A 163 8.74 13.36 7.21
N PRO A 164 8.26 12.12 7.32
CA PRO A 164 9.09 10.95 7.06
C PRO A 164 9.43 10.85 5.57
N GLU A 165 10.56 10.22 5.25
CA GLU A 165 10.96 9.91 3.88
C GLU A 165 10.39 8.58 3.41
N VAL A 166 10.24 7.64 4.35
CA VAL A 166 9.68 6.31 4.08
C VAL A 166 8.57 6.01 5.09
N VAL A 167 7.46 5.49 4.60
CA VAL A 167 6.28 5.14 5.40
C VAL A 167 5.88 3.68 5.13
N ILE A 168 5.58 2.96 6.19
CA ILE A 168 5.01 1.62 6.12
C ILE A 168 3.58 1.66 6.63
N ILE A 169 2.64 1.06 5.90
CA ILE A 169 1.24 0.86 6.26
C ILE A 169 0.98 -0.64 6.45
N ASP A 170 0.74 -1.09 7.67
CA ASP A 170 0.55 -2.50 8.02
C ASP A 170 -0.76 -2.69 8.82
N SER A 171 -1.89 -3.03 8.17
CA SER A 171 -2.12 -3.29 6.74
C SER A 171 -3.13 -2.31 6.13
N ILE A 172 -3.21 -2.27 4.80
CA ILE A 172 -4.16 -1.40 4.09
C ILE A 172 -5.62 -1.74 4.43
N GLN A 173 -5.90 -2.99 4.79
CA GLN A 173 -7.25 -3.45 5.11
C GLN A 173 -7.80 -2.87 6.41
N THR A 174 -6.93 -2.42 7.31
CA THR A 174 -7.34 -1.78 8.56
C THR A 174 -7.56 -0.28 8.42
N MET A 175 -7.05 0.32 7.36
CA MET A 175 -7.15 1.76 7.13
C MET A 175 -8.56 2.15 6.71
N TYR A 176 -9.03 3.29 7.22
CA TYR A 176 -10.35 3.81 6.88
C TYR A 176 -10.39 5.34 6.87
N ARG A 177 -11.38 5.86 6.17
CA ARG A 177 -11.77 7.26 6.19
C ARG A 177 -13.26 7.35 6.55
N GLU A 178 -13.60 8.17 7.53
CA GLU A 178 -14.99 8.28 8.04
C GLU A 178 -15.97 8.69 6.94
N GLU A 179 -15.54 9.56 6.02
CA GLU A 179 -16.37 10.07 4.94
C GLU A 179 -16.87 9.00 3.97
N VAL A 180 -16.18 7.86 3.88
CA VAL A 180 -16.56 6.77 2.96
C VAL A 180 -17.79 6.01 3.43
N GLY A 181 -18.10 6.03 4.74
CA GLY A 181 -19.31 5.45 5.30
C GLY A 181 -19.41 3.93 5.27
N ALA A 182 -18.44 3.24 4.67
CA ALA A 182 -18.34 1.78 4.63
C ALA A 182 -17.41 1.27 5.74
N ALA A 183 -17.55 -0.01 6.12
CA ALA A 183 -16.73 -0.61 7.16
C ALA A 183 -15.25 -0.67 6.76
N PRO A 184 -14.29 -0.57 7.71
CA PRO A 184 -12.88 -0.86 7.46
C PRO A 184 -12.70 -2.23 6.77
N GLY A 185 -11.76 -2.33 5.83
CA GLY A 185 -11.54 -3.54 5.04
C GLY A 185 -12.52 -3.75 3.87
N SER A 186 -13.56 -2.93 3.75
CA SER A 186 -14.44 -2.95 2.57
C SER A 186 -13.68 -2.51 1.31
N VAL A 187 -14.20 -2.90 0.15
CA VAL A 187 -13.58 -2.56 -1.15
C VAL A 187 -13.46 -1.05 -1.35
N SER A 188 -14.50 -0.31 -0.97
CA SER A 188 -14.51 1.16 -1.08
C SER A 188 -13.50 1.82 -0.16
N GLN A 189 -13.34 1.35 1.08
CA GLN A 189 -12.34 1.86 2.01
C GLN A 189 -10.92 1.60 1.52
N VAL A 190 -10.61 0.36 1.13
CA VAL A 190 -9.28 0.00 0.61
C VAL A 190 -8.92 0.80 -0.64
N ARG A 191 -9.90 1.02 -1.52
CA ARG A 191 -9.75 1.86 -2.72
C ARG A 191 -9.42 3.31 -2.37
N GLU A 192 -10.21 3.93 -1.51
CA GLU A 192 -10.00 5.32 -1.12
C GLU A 192 -8.67 5.48 -0.36
N ALA A 193 -8.37 4.55 0.56
CA ALA A 193 -7.12 4.54 1.29
C ALA A 193 -5.91 4.50 0.34
N THR A 194 -5.93 3.58 -0.63
CA THR A 194 -4.84 3.45 -1.60
C THR A 194 -4.73 4.69 -2.49
N ALA A 195 -5.85 5.24 -2.96
CA ALA A 195 -5.84 6.46 -3.77
C ALA A 195 -5.30 7.67 -3.00
N SER A 196 -5.64 7.80 -1.71
CA SER A 196 -5.12 8.85 -0.83
C SER A 196 -3.61 8.70 -0.60
N LEU A 197 -3.16 7.49 -0.24
CA LEU A 197 -1.74 7.21 -0.04
C LEU A 197 -0.91 7.45 -1.31
N MET A 198 -1.46 7.14 -2.49
CA MET A 198 -0.80 7.43 -3.77
C MET A 198 -0.65 8.94 -4.01
N ARG A 199 -1.70 9.73 -3.72
CA ARG A 199 -1.63 11.21 -3.82
C ARG A 199 -0.57 11.77 -2.87
N LEU A 200 -0.52 11.25 -1.64
CA LEU A 200 0.47 11.65 -0.63
C LEU A 200 1.90 11.29 -1.06
N ALA A 201 2.11 10.05 -1.52
CA ALA A 201 3.41 9.60 -1.99
C ALA A 201 3.96 10.55 -3.05
N LYS A 202 3.19 10.83 -4.10
CA LYS A 202 3.59 11.70 -5.20
C LYS A 202 3.70 13.16 -4.80
N GLY A 203 2.69 13.69 -4.09
CA GLY A 203 2.62 15.12 -3.75
C GLY A 203 3.64 15.56 -2.72
N LYS A 204 4.11 14.64 -1.86
CA LYS A 204 5.08 14.92 -0.79
C LYS A 204 6.43 14.21 -1.03
N GLU A 205 6.59 13.51 -2.14
CA GLU A 205 7.80 12.73 -2.47
C GLU A 205 8.18 11.70 -1.38
N ILE A 206 7.18 11.12 -0.70
CA ILE A 206 7.34 10.10 0.33
C ILE A 206 7.23 8.73 -0.30
N SER A 207 8.15 7.82 0.00
CA SER A 207 8.05 6.43 -0.45
C SER A 207 7.18 5.64 0.51
N ILE A 208 6.06 5.09 0.04
CA ILE A 208 5.08 4.39 0.88
C ILE A 208 5.06 2.91 0.54
N PHE A 209 5.22 2.06 1.56
CA PHE A 209 5.06 0.61 1.48
C PHE A 209 3.75 0.21 2.13
N ILE A 210 2.91 -0.52 1.40
CA ILE A 210 1.61 -0.99 1.87
C ILE A 210 1.67 -2.51 2.02
N VAL A 211 1.29 -3.02 3.18
CA VAL A 211 1.04 -4.44 3.38
C VAL A 211 -0.39 -4.75 2.95
N GLY A 212 -0.54 -5.78 2.10
CA GLY A 212 -1.83 -6.32 1.71
C GLY A 212 -1.90 -7.83 1.94
N HIS A 213 -3.05 -8.31 2.41
CA HIS A 213 -3.32 -9.75 2.46
C HIS A 213 -3.84 -10.21 1.10
N VAL A 214 -3.42 -11.39 0.66
CA VAL A 214 -3.95 -12.04 -0.55
C VAL A 214 -5.06 -13.01 -0.17
N THR A 215 -6.00 -13.22 -1.08
CA THR A 215 -7.02 -14.27 -0.95
C THR A 215 -6.41 -15.64 -1.25
N LYS A 216 -7.13 -16.72 -0.93
CA LYS A 216 -6.70 -18.09 -1.23
C LYS A 216 -6.45 -18.35 -2.72
N GLU A 217 -7.05 -17.55 -3.60
CA GLU A 217 -6.86 -17.58 -5.05
C GLU A 217 -5.61 -16.80 -5.51
N GLY A 218 -4.78 -16.30 -4.58
CA GLY A 218 -3.55 -15.56 -4.89
C GLY A 218 -3.78 -14.11 -5.36
N THR A 219 -5.01 -13.60 -5.25
CA THR A 219 -5.33 -12.18 -5.49
C THR A 219 -5.23 -11.41 -4.17
N VAL A 220 -4.78 -10.15 -4.21
CA VAL A 220 -4.78 -9.31 -3.01
C VAL A 220 -6.19 -9.22 -2.47
N ALA A 221 -6.37 -9.51 -1.17
CA ALA A 221 -7.67 -9.40 -0.50
C ALA A 221 -8.10 -7.92 -0.50
N GLY A 222 -9.04 -7.64 -1.33
CA GLY A 222 -9.40 -6.33 -1.81
C GLY A 222 -9.32 -6.37 -3.34
N PRO A 223 -9.92 -5.42 -4.03
CA PRO A 223 -10.10 -5.54 -5.46
C PRO A 223 -8.75 -5.70 -6.18
N ARG A 224 -8.73 -6.47 -7.26
CA ARG A 224 -7.66 -6.45 -8.28
C ARG A 224 -7.23 -5.04 -8.69
N MET A 225 -7.96 -4.07 -8.23
CA MET A 225 -7.69 -2.65 -8.36
C MET A 225 -6.38 -2.20 -7.69
N LEU A 226 -5.93 -2.86 -6.63
CA LEU A 226 -4.60 -2.61 -6.07
C LEU A 226 -3.52 -3.01 -7.09
N GLU A 227 -3.75 -4.08 -7.84
CA GLU A 227 -2.86 -4.53 -8.92
C GLU A 227 -2.83 -3.54 -10.10
N HIS A 228 -3.93 -2.81 -10.35
CA HIS A 228 -4.01 -1.81 -11.42
C HIS A 228 -3.55 -0.41 -10.99
N MET A 229 -3.57 -0.12 -9.71
CA MET A 229 -3.10 1.15 -9.16
C MET A 229 -1.60 1.16 -8.84
N VAL A 230 -1.01 -0.02 -8.71
CA VAL A 230 0.42 -0.22 -8.47
C VAL A 230 1.02 -0.82 -9.74
N LEU A 231 2.05 -0.21 -10.31
CA LEU A 231 2.65 -0.69 -11.54
C LEU A 231 3.30 -2.06 -11.28
N ILE A 232 2.75 -3.09 -11.92
CA ILE A 232 3.36 -4.42 -11.96
C ILE A 232 4.48 -4.34 -12.97
N LEU A 233 5.75 -4.39 -12.54
CA LEU A 233 6.83 -4.75 -13.42
C LEU A 233 6.77 -6.26 -13.62
N PRO A 234 6.42 -6.75 -14.83
CA PRO A 234 6.49 -8.18 -15.09
C PRO A 234 7.93 -8.62 -14.89
N PRO A 235 8.18 -9.75 -14.23
CA PRO A 235 9.52 -10.29 -14.18
C PRO A 235 9.94 -10.58 -15.61
N ARG A 236 10.92 -9.84 -16.12
CA ARG A 236 11.66 -10.24 -17.31
C ARG A 236 12.51 -11.42 -16.90
N ALA A 237 11.93 -12.59 -16.85
CA ALA A 237 12.61 -13.87 -17.06
C ALA A 237 11.67 -15.01 -16.69
N LYS A 238 11.69 -16.05 -17.48
CA LYS A 238 11.02 -17.34 -17.29
C LYS A 238 11.62 -18.17 -16.13
N THR A 239 11.90 -17.52 -15.02
CA THR A 239 12.32 -18.19 -13.80
C THR A 239 11.58 -17.52 -12.63
N LEU A 240 10.50 -18.12 -12.22
CA LEU A 240 9.97 -18.00 -10.87
C LEU A 240 11.10 -18.49 -9.94
N VAL A 241 12.01 -17.63 -9.57
CA VAL A 241 12.87 -17.87 -8.42
C VAL A 241 12.01 -17.51 -7.23
N PRO A 242 11.59 -18.49 -6.41
CA PRO A 242 10.96 -18.16 -5.14
C PRO A 242 11.95 -17.27 -4.39
N LEU A 243 11.50 -16.13 -3.88
CA LEU A 243 12.25 -15.31 -2.95
C LEU A 243 12.45 -16.12 -1.66
N LEU A 244 13.37 -17.05 -1.70
CA LEU A 244 13.89 -17.74 -0.52
C LEU A 244 14.84 -16.78 0.17
N PHE A 245 14.26 -15.88 1.00
CA PHE A 245 15.06 -15.24 2.03
C PHE A 245 15.61 -16.36 2.92
N SER A 246 16.92 -16.45 3.06
CA SER A 246 17.59 -17.23 4.11
C SER A 246 17.47 -16.53 5.47
N VAL A 247 16.26 -16.11 5.81
CA VAL A 247 15.86 -15.90 7.19
C VAL A 247 15.40 -17.27 7.66
N PRO A 248 15.77 -17.76 8.84
CA PRO A 248 15.24 -19.02 9.37
C PRO A 248 13.77 -18.81 9.75
N ILE A 249 12.91 -18.76 8.73
CA ILE A 249 11.47 -18.83 8.86
C ILE A 249 11.17 -20.31 8.97
N SER A 250 10.51 -20.71 10.05
CA SER A 250 10.18 -22.10 10.32
C SER A 250 9.57 -22.79 9.08
N ALA A 251 10.08 -23.98 8.80
CA ALA A 251 10.04 -24.72 7.53
C ALA A 251 8.66 -25.22 7.05
N ASN A 252 7.54 -24.51 7.24
CA ASN A 252 6.21 -25.06 6.94
C ASN A 252 5.29 -24.27 6.00
N HIS A 253 5.78 -23.27 5.27
CA HIS A 253 4.95 -22.58 4.28
C HIS A 253 5.61 -22.55 2.90
N SER A 254 5.00 -23.24 1.96
CA SER A 254 5.49 -23.44 0.59
C SER A 254 4.97 -22.42 -0.44
N GLN A 255 4.47 -21.23 0.01
CA GLN A 255 3.97 -20.20 -0.90
C GLN A 255 4.93 -19.00 -1.00
N PRO A 256 5.17 -18.46 -2.19
CA PRO A 256 6.08 -17.34 -2.40
C PRO A 256 5.48 -16.02 -1.90
N LEU A 257 6.32 -15.15 -1.37
CA LEU A 257 5.99 -13.75 -1.10
C LEU A 257 5.81 -13.02 -2.45
N LEU A 258 4.62 -12.48 -2.68
CA LEU A 258 4.36 -11.68 -3.87
C LEU A 258 4.66 -10.22 -3.56
N MET A 259 5.65 -9.65 -4.23
CA MET A 259 5.95 -8.22 -4.16
C MET A 259 5.53 -7.53 -5.46
N ILE A 260 4.70 -6.51 -5.33
CA ILE A 260 4.21 -5.71 -6.45
C ILE A 260 4.68 -4.28 -6.21
N CYS A 261 5.59 -3.79 -7.05
CA CYS A 261 6.12 -2.43 -7.00
C CYS A 261 5.49 -1.59 -8.09
N GLY A 262 4.95 -0.44 -7.73
CA GLY A 262 4.44 0.55 -8.66
C GLY A 262 5.21 1.84 -8.55
N THR A 263 5.95 2.17 -9.59
CA THR A 263 6.42 3.51 -9.88
C THR A 263 5.57 4.06 -11.00
N LEU A 264 4.87 5.15 -10.72
CA LEU A 264 4.25 5.93 -11.79
C LEU A 264 5.24 7.04 -12.16
N ALA A 265 5.80 6.95 -13.34
CA ALA A 265 6.50 8.05 -13.98
C ALA A 265 5.52 9.15 -14.38
#